data_230f94297af4800c6406abeb696b6e00
#
_entry.id   230f94297af4800c6406abeb696b6e00
#
_cell.length_a   1.000
_cell.length_b   1.000
_cell.length_c   1.000
_cell.angle_alpha   90.00
_cell.angle_beta   90.00
_cell.angle_gamma   90.00
#
_symmetry.space_group_name_H-M   'P 1'
#
loop_
_entity.id
_entity.type
_entity.pdbx_description
1 polymer ?
#
loop_
_entity_poly.entity_id
_entity_poly.type
_entity_poly.pdbx_seq_one_letter_code
_entity_poly.pdbx_strand_id
1 'polypeptide(L)'
;MEKKVLLIGETVGFMMNAIINGLKKEEYEVIVSGAKINELGKKSELPRLAILYLDADLAADTEFLVYLKDTVVEKEISLFVVGNDEEISEALKSLHEEVIARKIQRPRNVKELTEYLDIEYERGVDAEAKKKILVVDDDPTMLRMIKSLLESEYRVFMANSGMNAITFLANNKVDLILLDYEMPVVSGAKVLEMIRSEIATEDIPVMFLTSKSDKDSVMQVLALKPEKYLLKTMPPEDWLSNIRAFFESKR
;
A
#
# COMPACT_ATOMS: atom_id res chain seq x y z
N MET A 1 14.88 8.05 8.12
CA MET A 1 14.98 7.35 6.81
C MET A 1 15.60 8.26 5.79
N GLU A 2 16.43 7.74 4.89
CA GLU A 2 16.99 8.54 3.79
C GLU A 2 15.90 8.82 2.76
N LYS A 3 15.78 10.09 2.34
CA LYS A 3 14.86 10.50 1.28
C LYS A 3 15.38 9.99 -0.06
N LYS A 4 14.83 8.89 -0.59
CA LYS A 4 15.24 8.29 -1.87
C LYS A 4 14.17 8.53 -2.93
N VAL A 5 14.61 8.86 -4.14
CA VAL A 5 13.72 9.03 -5.30
C VAL A 5 14.33 8.41 -6.54
N LEU A 6 13.52 7.69 -7.30
CA LEU A 6 13.87 7.15 -8.61
C LEU A 6 13.54 8.17 -9.70
N LEU A 7 14.51 8.56 -10.49
CA LEU A 7 14.31 9.42 -11.65
C LEU A 7 14.48 8.59 -12.94
N ILE A 8 13.40 8.48 -13.71
CA ILE A 8 13.31 7.69 -14.94
C ILE A 8 13.23 8.63 -16.14
N GLY A 9 14.07 8.41 -17.16
CA GLY A 9 14.03 9.15 -18.42
C GLY A 9 15.10 8.65 -19.39
N GLU A 10 14.94 8.93 -20.67
CA GLU A 10 15.82 8.38 -21.73
C GLU A 10 17.21 9.03 -21.74
N THR A 11 17.30 10.33 -21.56
CA THR A 11 18.57 11.05 -21.63
C THR A 11 18.74 11.99 -20.44
N VAL A 12 19.94 11.94 -19.82
CA VAL A 12 20.32 12.92 -18.78
C VAL A 12 20.67 14.26 -19.44
N GLY A 13 19.67 14.98 -19.91
CA GLY A 13 19.81 16.31 -20.48
C GLY A 13 19.97 17.40 -19.42
N PHE A 14 20.06 18.65 -19.86
CA PHE A 14 20.22 19.83 -18.97
C PHE A 14 19.13 19.91 -17.89
N MET A 15 17.88 19.70 -18.27
CA MET A 15 16.75 19.76 -17.33
C MET A 15 16.77 18.62 -16.31
N MET A 16 17.08 17.41 -16.73
CA MET A 16 17.21 16.27 -15.83
C MET A 16 18.33 16.49 -14.80
N ASN A 17 19.48 17.05 -15.26
CA ASN A 17 20.55 17.43 -14.36
C ASN A 17 20.14 18.55 -13.38
N ALA A 18 19.32 19.50 -13.81
CA ALA A 18 18.80 20.54 -12.93
C ALA A 18 17.88 19.92 -11.85
N ILE A 19 17.02 18.97 -12.20
CA ILE A 19 16.18 18.23 -11.25
C ILE A 19 17.07 17.45 -10.28
N ILE A 20 18.04 16.66 -10.75
CA ILE A 20 18.97 15.91 -9.91
C ILE A 20 19.69 16.81 -8.89
N ASN A 21 20.23 17.95 -9.35
CA ASN A 21 20.94 18.89 -8.50
C ASN A 21 20.00 19.59 -7.50
N GLY A 22 18.77 19.90 -7.91
CA GLY A 22 17.76 20.47 -7.04
C GLY A 22 17.37 19.49 -5.93
N LEU A 23 17.06 18.25 -6.28
CA LEU A 23 16.72 17.19 -5.33
C LEU A 23 17.85 16.89 -4.34
N LYS A 24 19.11 16.85 -4.81
CA LYS A 24 20.27 16.68 -3.93
C LYS A 24 20.46 17.82 -2.93
N LYS A 25 20.08 19.05 -3.27
CA LYS A 25 20.11 20.19 -2.33
C LYS A 25 19.08 20.04 -1.20
N GLU A 26 17.97 19.38 -1.48
CA GLU A 26 16.91 19.07 -0.51
C GLU A 26 17.11 17.66 0.13
N GLU A 27 18.35 17.19 0.14
CA GLU A 27 18.80 15.95 0.80
C GLU A 27 18.19 14.66 0.24
N TYR A 28 17.73 14.65 -1.03
CA TYR A 28 17.32 13.43 -1.71
C TYR A 28 18.50 12.64 -2.27
N GLU A 29 18.54 11.34 -2.00
CA GLU A 29 19.34 10.40 -2.77
C GLU A 29 18.60 10.09 -4.08
N VAL A 30 19.17 10.54 -5.22
CA VAL A 30 18.55 10.38 -6.53
C VAL A 30 19.14 9.17 -7.24
N ILE A 31 18.30 8.17 -7.47
CA ILE A 31 18.63 6.97 -8.25
C ILE A 31 18.14 7.19 -9.67
N VAL A 32 19.05 7.26 -10.63
CA VAL A 32 18.71 7.45 -12.05
C VAL A 32 18.53 6.10 -12.74
N SER A 33 17.53 6.01 -13.61
CA SER A 33 17.30 4.84 -14.48
C SER A 33 16.94 5.32 -15.87
N GLY A 34 17.47 4.64 -16.89
CA GLY A 34 16.91 4.76 -18.24
C GLY A 34 15.49 4.22 -18.30
N ALA A 35 14.73 4.67 -19.27
CA ALA A 35 13.35 4.24 -19.50
C ALA A 35 13.31 2.90 -20.27
N LYS A 36 13.92 1.87 -19.70
CA LYS A 36 13.99 0.52 -20.28
C LYS A 36 13.63 -0.54 -19.26
N ILE A 37 12.79 -1.49 -19.66
CA ILE A 37 12.34 -2.62 -18.82
C ILE A 37 13.54 -3.33 -18.16
N ASN A 38 14.58 -3.62 -18.94
CA ASN A 38 15.77 -4.31 -18.44
C ASN A 38 16.59 -3.50 -17.41
N GLU A 39 16.53 -2.18 -17.44
CA GLU A 39 17.23 -1.32 -16.50
C GLU A 39 16.45 -1.18 -15.19
N LEU A 40 15.14 -1.02 -15.30
CA LEU A 40 14.25 -0.93 -14.14
C LEU A 40 14.15 -2.28 -13.41
N GLY A 41 13.98 -3.38 -14.14
CA GLY A 41 13.83 -4.73 -13.59
C GLY A 41 15.09 -5.31 -12.92
N LYS A 42 16.29 -4.75 -13.20
CA LYS A 42 17.53 -5.16 -12.50
C LYS A 42 17.69 -4.57 -11.10
N LYS A 43 16.89 -3.56 -10.75
CA LYS A 43 16.98 -2.92 -9.44
C LYS A 43 16.24 -3.78 -8.41
N SER A 44 16.98 -4.33 -7.46
CA SER A 44 16.44 -5.19 -6.39
C SER A 44 15.48 -4.44 -5.48
N GLU A 45 15.72 -3.15 -5.25
CA GLU A 45 14.89 -2.28 -4.43
C GLU A 45 14.62 -0.98 -5.19
N LEU A 46 13.35 -0.61 -5.26
CA LEU A 46 12.91 0.65 -5.84
C LEU A 46 12.45 1.58 -4.73
N PRO A 47 12.82 2.88 -4.77
CA PRO A 47 12.28 3.87 -3.85
C PRO A 47 10.75 3.99 -3.98
N ARG A 48 10.10 4.39 -2.89
CA ARG A 48 8.65 4.64 -2.89
C ARG A 48 8.23 5.87 -3.71
N LEU A 49 9.17 6.75 -4.03
CA LEU A 49 8.93 7.92 -4.86
C LEU A 49 9.62 7.71 -6.20
N ALA A 50 8.90 7.92 -7.29
CA ALA A 50 9.46 7.89 -8.64
C ALA A 50 9.01 9.11 -9.44
N ILE A 51 9.92 9.62 -10.24
CA ILE A 51 9.68 10.68 -11.22
C ILE A 51 9.89 10.09 -12.59
N LEU A 52 8.86 10.12 -13.42
CA LEU A 52 8.97 9.84 -14.85
C LEU A 52 9.09 11.16 -15.59
N TYR A 53 10.28 11.40 -16.16
CA TYR A 53 10.53 12.59 -16.97
C TYR A 53 10.31 12.25 -18.44
N LEU A 54 9.20 12.72 -18.98
CA LEU A 54 8.79 12.43 -20.35
C LEU A 54 9.54 13.28 -21.37
N ASP A 55 9.77 12.67 -22.52
CA ASP A 55 9.95 13.29 -23.82
C ASP A 55 8.96 12.66 -24.81
N ALA A 56 8.98 13.08 -26.07
CA ALA A 56 8.01 12.62 -27.05
C ALA A 56 8.10 11.11 -27.33
N ASP A 57 9.32 10.56 -27.35
CA ASP A 57 9.57 9.16 -27.65
C ASP A 57 9.11 8.28 -26.48
N LEU A 58 9.48 8.65 -25.25
CA LEU A 58 9.07 7.94 -24.05
C LEU A 58 7.55 8.02 -23.80
N ALA A 59 6.94 9.16 -24.10
CA ALA A 59 5.49 9.33 -23.98
C ALA A 59 4.70 8.37 -24.88
N ALA A 60 5.27 7.97 -26.01
CA ALA A 60 4.70 7.04 -26.98
C ALA A 60 5.10 5.56 -26.74
N ASP A 61 6.06 5.28 -25.84
CA ASP A 61 6.51 3.92 -25.53
C ASP A 61 5.50 3.16 -24.66
N THR A 62 4.50 2.61 -25.33
CA THR A 62 3.41 1.86 -24.69
C THR A 62 3.92 0.66 -23.88
N GLU A 63 4.92 -0.07 -24.38
CA GLU A 63 5.44 -1.27 -23.73
C GLU A 63 6.09 -0.94 -22.38
N PHE A 64 6.96 0.05 -22.36
CA PHE A 64 7.59 0.51 -21.14
C PHE A 64 6.59 1.10 -20.14
N LEU A 65 5.64 1.93 -20.61
CA LEU A 65 4.65 2.59 -19.75
C LEU A 65 3.69 1.59 -19.09
N VAL A 66 3.29 0.53 -19.80
CA VAL A 66 2.48 -0.56 -19.20
C VAL A 66 3.29 -1.31 -18.14
N TYR A 67 4.55 -1.66 -18.43
CA TYR A 67 5.43 -2.29 -17.47
C TYR A 67 5.66 -1.41 -16.23
N LEU A 68 5.89 -0.11 -16.42
CA LEU A 68 6.05 0.85 -15.33
C LEU A 68 4.79 0.94 -14.49
N LYS A 69 3.60 1.01 -15.10
CA LYS A 69 2.31 1.01 -14.42
C LYS A 69 2.17 -0.20 -13.49
N ASP A 70 2.43 -1.39 -13.99
CA ASP A 70 2.31 -2.61 -13.21
C ASP A 70 3.33 -2.65 -12.05
N THR A 71 4.56 -2.20 -12.31
CA THR A 71 5.63 -2.07 -11.30
C THR A 71 5.24 -1.08 -10.19
N VAL A 72 4.69 0.07 -10.55
CA VAL A 72 4.27 1.12 -9.62
C VAL A 72 3.17 0.62 -8.71
N VAL A 73 2.19 -0.10 -9.24
CA VAL A 73 1.09 -0.69 -8.45
C VAL A 73 1.61 -1.81 -7.54
N GLU A 74 2.40 -2.74 -8.08
CA GLU A 74 2.94 -3.87 -7.31
C GLU A 74 3.83 -3.42 -6.14
N LYS A 75 4.67 -2.41 -6.37
CA LYS A 75 5.65 -1.92 -5.39
C LYS A 75 5.14 -0.74 -4.56
N GLU A 76 3.87 -0.34 -4.72
CA GLU A 76 3.27 0.80 -4.02
C GLU A 76 4.10 2.09 -4.15
N ILE A 77 4.54 2.40 -5.38
CA ILE A 77 5.36 3.58 -5.67
C ILE A 77 4.48 4.77 -6.01
N SER A 78 4.70 5.92 -5.37
CA SER A 78 4.07 7.19 -5.74
C SER A 78 4.76 7.77 -6.97
N LEU A 79 4.08 7.71 -8.12
CA LEU A 79 4.61 8.13 -9.42
C LEU A 79 4.27 9.58 -9.73
N PHE A 80 5.30 10.40 -9.94
CA PHE A 80 5.20 11.76 -10.45
C PHE A 80 5.54 11.78 -11.93
N VAL A 81 4.69 12.35 -12.76
CA VAL A 81 4.92 12.45 -14.21
C VAL A 81 5.22 13.89 -14.56
N VAL A 82 6.38 14.12 -15.15
CA VAL A 82 6.90 15.44 -15.57
C VAL A 82 7.01 15.49 -17.10
N GLY A 83 6.32 16.42 -17.72
CA GLY A 83 6.33 16.58 -19.19
C GLY A 83 5.60 17.85 -19.62
N ASN A 84 5.40 18.03 -20.92
CA ASN A 84 4.44 19.01 -21.44
C ASN A 84 3.03 18.38 -21.55
N ASP A 85 2.01 19.17 -21.88
CA ASP A 85 0.63 18.71 -21.93
C ASP A 85 0.41 17.58 -22.96
N GLU A 86 1.09 17.64 -24.09
CA GLU A 86 0.98 16.64 -25.17
C GLU A 86 1.62 15.32 -24.73
N GLU A 87 2.83 15.37 -24.16
CA GLU A 87 3.55 14.21 -23.66
C GLU A 87 2.78 13.51 -22.53
N ILE A 88 2.26 14.29 -21.57
CA ILE A 88 1.46 13.76 -20.46
C ILE A 88 0.17 13.12 -20.99
N SER A 89 -0.51 13.79 -21.94
CA SER A 89 -1.73 13.25 -22.54
C SER A 89 -1.50 11.95 -23.31
N GLU A 90 -0.37 11.85 -24.02
CA GLU A 90 0.01 10.62 -24.74
C GLU A 90 0.32 9.48 -23.76
N ALA A 91 1.16 9.74 -22.76
CA ALA A 91 1.53 8.73 -21.75
C ALA A 91 0.33 8.22 -20.94
N LEU A 92 -0.70 9.06 -20.69
CA LEU A 92 -1.92 8.67 -19.98
C LEU A 92 -2.74 7.59 -20.70
N LYS A 93 -2.57 7.39 -22.00
CA LYS A 93 -3.23 6.30 -22.73
C LYS A 93 -2.78 4.92 -22.23
N SER A 94 -1.57 4.82 -21.70
CA SER A 94 -0.96 3.57 -21.23
C SER A 94 -0.81 3.50 -19.70
N LEU A 95 -0.48 4.63 -19.04
CA LEU A 95 -0.24 4.69 -17.60
C LEU A 95 -1.52 4.64 -16.76
N HIS A 96 -2.64 5.12 -17.26
CA HIS A 96 -3.87 5.39 -16.50
C HIS A 96 -3.69 6.45 -15.39
N GLU A 97 -4.65 7.34 -15.25
CA GLU A 97 -4.57 8.47 -14.31
C GLU A 97 -4.48 8.02 -12.82
N GLU A 98 -5.12 6.90 -12.52
CA GLU A 98 -5.24 6.37 -11.15
C GLU A 98 -3.91 5.97 -10.50
N VAL A 99 -2.88 5.67 -11.31
CA VAL A 99 -1.55 5.27 -10.79
C VAL A 99 -0.59 6.45 -10.65
N ILE A 100 -1.02 7.66 -11.03
CA ILE A 100 -0.19 8.85 -10.99
C ILE A 100 -0.53 9.67 -9.76
N ALA A 101 0.44 9.81 -8.87
CA ALA A 101 0.30 10.66 -7.69
C ALA A 101 0.16 12.14 -8.07
N ARG A 102 0.92 12.60 -9.08
CA ARG A 102 0.83 13.96 -9.60
C ARG A 102 1.38 14.11 -11.02
N LYS A 103 0.71 14.93 -11.81
CA LYS A 103 1.17 15.42 -13.11
C LYS A 103 1.77 16.80 -12.93
N ILE A 104 2.97 17.03 -13.45
CA ILE A 104 3.72 18.28 -13.32
C ILE A 104 4.16 18.69 -14.71
N GLN A 105 3.72 19.87 -15.15
CA GLN A 105 4.31 20.47 -16.34
C GLN A 105 5.79 20.75 -16.07
N ARG A 106 6.64 20.65 -17.11
CA ARG A 106 8.08 20.87 -16.94
C ARG A 106 8.33 22.08 -16.06
N PRO A 107 8.86 21.86 -14.85
CA PRO A 107 8.90 22.91 -13.85
C PRO A 107 9.86 24.03 -14.28
N ARG A 108 9.41 25.26 -14.19
CA ARG A 108 10.29 26.43 -14.32
C ARG A 108 11.26 26.51 -13.12
N ASN A 109 10.88 25.89 -12.01
CA ASN A 109 11.66 25.82 -10.78
C ASN A 109 11.53 24.42 -10.16
N VAL A 110 12.65 23.78 -9.85
CA VAL A 110 12.71 22.46 -9.23
C VAL A 110 12.08 22.47 -7.82
N LYS A 111 12.03 23.62 -7.17
CA LYS A 111 11.45 23.77 -5.83
C LYS A 111 9.98 23.32 -5.73
N GLU A 112 9.19 23.60 -6.75
CA GLU A 112 7.80 23.12 -6.79
C GLU A 112 7.71 21.59 -6.80
N LEU A 113 8.59 20.93 -7.54
CA LEU A 113 8.65 19.45 -7.57
C LEU A 113 9.07 18.89 -6.21
N THR A 114 10.07 19.50 -5.55
CA THR A 114 10.54 19.05 -4.23
C THR A 114 9.47 19.20 -3.15
N GLU A 115 8.70 20.29 -3.15
CA GLU A 115 7.60 20.50 -2.21
C GLU A 115 6.54 19.38 -2.33
N TYR A 116 6.20 18.95 -3.55
CA TYR A 116 5.26 17.85 -3.74
C TYR A 116 5.84 16.50 -3.33
N LEU A 117 7.12 16.25 -3.59
CA LEU A 117 7.81 15.05 -3.16
C LEU A 117 7.90 14.96 -1.64
N ASP A 118 8.15 16.07 -0.95
CA ASP A 118 8.21 16.14 0.51
C ASP A 118 6.85 15.79 1.13
N ILE A 119 5.76 16.35 0.61
CA ILE A 119 4.40 16.01 1.06
C ILE A 119 4.13 14.51 0.93
N GLU A 120 4.50 13.94 -0.22
CA GLU A 120 4.25 12.52 -0.47
C GLU A 120 5.19 11.61 0.32
N TYR A 121 6.44 12.05 0.54
CA TYR A 121 7.39 11.36 1.42
C TYR A 121 6.88 11.28 2.85
N GLU A 122 6.41 12.41 3.41
CA GLU A 122 5.86 12.47 4.76
C GLU A 122 4.61 11.58 4.90
N ARG A 123 3.71 11.61 3.92
CA ARG A 123 2.55 10.69 3.88
C ARG A 123 3.00 9.22 3.90
N GLY A 124 4.05 8.90 3.17
CA GLY A 124 4.61 7.55 3.15
C GLY A 124 5.21 7.13 4.48
N VAL A 125 5.96 8.02 5.13
CA VAL A 125 6.53 7.79 6.47
C VAL A 125 5.43 7.58 7.50
N ASP A 126 4.39 8.43 7.48
CA ASP A 126 3.23 8.29 8.35
C ASP A 126 2.49 6.97 8.11
N ALA A 127 2.33 6.57 6.84
CA ALA A 127 1.69 5.31 6.50
C ALA A 127 2.51 4.08 6.95
N GLU A 128 3.85 4.15 6.91
CA GLU A 128 4.71 3.08 7.43
C GLU A 128 4.71 3.00 8.95
N ALA A 129 4.58 4.15 9.62
CA ALA A 129 4.47 4.21 11.07
C ALA A 129 3.13 3.68 11.59
N LYS A 130 2.09 3.68 10.75
CA LYS A 130 0.77 3.15 11.11
C LYS A 130 0.83 1.64 11.37
N LYS A 131 0.10 1.20 12.40
CA LYS A 131 -0.13 -0.22 12.65
C LYS A 131 -0.87 -0.86 11.47
N LYS A 132 -0.44 -2.06 11.10
CA LYS A 132 -0.94 -2.82 9.94
C LYS A 132 -2.06 -3.74 10.38
N ILE A 133 -3.22 -3.63 9.75
CA ILE A 133 -4.39 -4.47 10.03
C ILE A 133 -4.78 -5.21 8.77
N LEU A 134 -4.89 -6.54 8.85
CA LEU A 134 -5.49 -7.36 7.80
C LEU A 134 -6.96 -7.61 8.14
N VAL A 135 -7.86 -7.22 7.25
CA VAL A 135 -9.30 -7.51 7.34
C VAL A 135 -9.64 -8.67 6.42
N VAL A 136 -10.27 -9.69 6.96
CA VAL A 136 -10.65 -10.92 6.24
C VAL A 136 -12.16 -11.11 6.35
N ASP A 137 -12.87 -10.98 5.24
CA ASP A 137 -14.32 -11.10 5.15
C ASP A 137 -14.70 -11.43 3.70
N ASP A 138 -15.65 -12.31 3.46
CA ASP A 138 -16.08 -12.67 2.11
C ASP A 138 -17.05 -11.65 1.47
N ASP A 139 -17.61 -10.74 2.27
CA ASP A 139 -18.42 -9.63 1.77
C ASP A 139 -17.56 -8.42 1.37
N PRO A 140 -17.47 -8.10 0.07
CA PRO A 140 -16.72 -6.94 -0.41
C PRO A 140 -17.22 -5.60 0.13
N THR A 141 -18.51 -5.53 0.51
CA THR A 141 -19.11 -4.32 1.08
C THR A 141 -18.59 -4.09 2.49
N MET A 142 -18.53 -5.16 3.29
CA MET A 142 -17.97 -5.15 4.63
C MET A 142 -16.49 -4.76 4.60
N LEU A 143 -15.70 -5.37 3.71
CA LEU A 143 -14.29 -5.04 3.54
C LEU A 143 -14.07 -3.54 3.26
N ARG A 144 -14.82 -2.96 2.31
CA ARG A 144 -14.73 -1.53 1.99
C ARG A 144 -15.13 -0.64 3.15
N MET A 145 -16.20 -0.99 3.85
CA MET A 145 -16.68 -0.24 5.02
C MET A 145 -15.63 -0.22 6.13
N ILE A 146 -15.09 -1.38 6.49
CA ILE A 146 -14.06 -1.48 7.54
C ILE A 146 -12.79 -0.73 7.11
N LYS A 147 -12.36 -0.87 5.86
CA LYS A 147 -11.22 -0.12 5.34
C LYS A 147 -11.42 1.38 5.50
N SER A 148 -12.54 1.91 5.00
CA SER A 148 -12.86 3.35 5.09
C SER A 148 -12.90 3.87 6.53
N LEU A 149 -13.36 3.04 7.47
CA LEU A 149 -13.37 3.38 8.89
C LEU A 149 -11.96 3.48 9.50
N LEU A 150 -11.06 2.58 9.10
CA LEU A 150 -9.77 2.40 9.76
C LEU A 150 -8.60 3.10 9.07
N GLU A 151 -8.68 3.40 7.77
CA GLU A 151 -7.54 3.87 6.95
C GLU A 151 -6.97 5.22 7.39
N SER A 152 -7.73 6.05 8.11
CA SER A 152 -7.22 7.30 8.68
C SER A 152 -6.13 7.06 9.74
N GLU A 153 -6.21 5.98 10.53
CA GLU A 153 -5.32 5.68 11.66
C GLU A 153 -4.40 4.49 11.43
N TYR A 154 -4.82 3.55 10.59
CA TYR A 154 -4.15 2.27 10.37
C TYR A 154 -3.85 2.03 8.89
N ARG A 155 -2.85 1.21 8.61
CA ARG A 155 -2.64 0.68 7.26
C ARG A 155 -3.45 -0.60 7.10
N VAL A 156 -4.50 -0.55 6.27
CA VAL A 156 -5.49 -1.62 6.13
C VAL A 156 -5.25 -2.43 4.87
N PHE A 157 -5.09 -3.73 5.03
CA PHE A 157 -5.07 -4.73 3.97
C PHE A 157 -6.37 -5.52 3.98
N MET A 158 -6.78 -6.06 2.84
CA MET A 158 -8.04 -6.78 2.69
C MET A 158 -7.80 -8.14 2.05
N ALA A 159 -8.45 -9.17 2.57
CA ALA A 159 -8.54 -10.50 1.96
C ALA A 159 -10.01 -10.93 1.92
N ASN A 160 -10.49 -11.37 0.77
CA ASN A 160 -11.88 -11.78 0.58
C ASN A 160 -12.10 -13.28 0.81
N SER A 161 -11.14 -13.96 1.38
CA SER A 161 -11.23 -15.36 1.79
C SER A 161 -10.11 -15.75 2.74
N GLY A 162 -10.30 -16.84 3.49
CA GLY A 162 -9.28 -17.40 4.36
C GLY A 162 -8.00 -17.78 3.60
N MET A 163 -8.10 -18.35 2.40
CA MET A 163 -6.94 -18.74 1.60
C MET A 163 -6.14 -17.50 1.13
N ASN A 164 -6.82 -16.43 0.73
CA ASN A 164 -6.14 -15.19 0.36
C ASN A 164 -5.47 -14.54 1.57
N ALA A 165 -6.06 -14.65 2.77
CA ALA A 165 -5.44 -14.20 4.01
C ALA A 165 -4.13 -14.96 4.30
N ILE A 166 -4.13 -16.29 4.21
CA ILE A 166 -2.92 -17.10 4.43
C ILE A 166 -1.85 -16.79 3.38
N THR A 167 -2.23 -16.67 2.11
CA THR A 167 -1.28 -16.30 1.03
C THR A 167 -0.66 -14.92 1.27
N PHE A 168 -1.46 -13.95 1.72
CA PHE A 168 -0.98 -12.62 2.06
C PHE A 168 0.02 -12.66 3.23
N LEU A 169 -0.30 -13.39 4.30
CA LEU A 169 0.52 -13.51 5.50
C LEU A 169 1.84 -14.24 5.26
N ALA A 170 1.93 -15.08 4.24
CA ALA A 170 3.19 -15.73 3.85
C ALA A 170 4.29 -14.73 3.46
N ASN A 171 3.91 -13.55 2.97
CA ASN A 171 4.85 -12.53 2.48
C ASN A 171 4.76 -11.19 3.22
N ASN A 172 3.78 -11.02 4.12
CA ASN A 172 3.51 -9.74 4.76
C ASN A 172 3.30 -9.92 6.27
N LYS A 173 3.85 -8.97 7.04
CA LYS A 173 3.61 -8.90 8.49
C LYS A 173 2.51 -7.89 8.78
N VAL A 174 1.63 -8.25 9.71
CA VAL A 174 0.57 -7.37 10.23
C VAL A 174 0.59 -7.35 11.76
N ASP A 175 0.05 -6.29 12.35
CA ASP A 175 -0.02 -6.12 13.80
C ASP A 175 -1.35 -6.63 14.40
N LEU A 176 -2.37 -6.82 13.57
CA LEU A 176 -3.69 -7.32 13.96
C LEU A 176 -4.41 -7.91 12.75
N ILE A 177 -5.18 -8.97 12.98
CA ILE A 177 -6.11 -9.52 11.99
C ILE A 177 -7.53 -9.34 12.52
N LEU A 178 -8.41 -8.73 11.70
CA LEU A 178 -9.85 -8.73 11.89
C LEU A 178 -10.42 -9.83 11.00
N LEU A 179 -10.96 -10.87 11.57
CA LEU A 179 -11.33 -12.10 10.87
C LEU A 179 -12.83 -12.38 10.99
N ASP A 180 -13.51 -12.43 9.87
CA ASP A 180 -14.89 -12.91 9.87
C ASP A 180 -14.96 -14.36 10.35
N TYR A 181 -15.90 -14.64 11.22
CA TYR A 181 -16.13 -15.98 11.73
C TYR A 181 -16.83 -16.87 10.71
N GLU A 182 -17.79 -16.32 9.96
CA GLU A 182 -18.63 -17.06 9.00
C GLU A 182 -18.22 -16.75 7.56
N MET A 183 -17.35 -17.57 7.01
CA MET A 183 -16.95 -17.47 5.60
C MET A 183 -17.23 -18.78 4.87
N PRO A 184 -17.58 -18.74 3.56
CA PRO A 184 -17.75 -19.94 2.76
C PRO A 184 -16.43 -20.69 2.58
N VAL A 185 -16.52 -22.00 2.38
CA VAL A 185 -15.41 -22.94 2.13
C VAL A 185 -14.51 -23.16 3.36
N VAL A 186 -13.94 -22.08 3.93
CA VAL A 186 -13.08 -22.17 5.11
C VAL A 186 -13.56 -21.14 6.15
N SER A 187 -14.07 -21.64 7.28
CA SER A 187 -14.55 -20.76 8.37
C SER A 187 -13.39 -19.99 9.02
N GLY A 188 -13.71 -18.84 9.63
CA GLY A 188 -12.71 -18.06 10.37
C GLY A 188 -12.01 -18.86 11.47
N ALA A 189 -12.71 -19.75 12.16
CA ALA A 189 -12.10 -20.64 13.14
C ALA A 189 -10.99 -21.50 12.50
N LYS A 190 -11.24 -22.05 11.33
CA LYS A 190 -10.25 -22.85 10.61
C LYS A 190 -9.07 -22.04 10.09
N VAL A 191 -9.33 -20.80 9.66
CA VAL A 191 -8.27 -19.85 9.30
C VAL A 191 -7.39 -19.53 10.52
N LEU A 192 -7.99 -19.30 11.69
CA LEU A 192 -7.23 -19.07 12.92
C LEU A 192 -6.38 -20.28 13.34
N GLU A 193 -6.89 -21.50 13.19
CA GLU A 193 -6.10 -22.73 13.40
C GLU A 193 -4.86 -22.73 12.48
N MET A 194 -5.03 -22.42 11.19
CA MET A 194 -3.92 -22.35 10.24
C MET A 194 -2.89 -21.28 10.63
N ILE A 195 -3.35 -20.07 11.02
CA ILE A 195 -2.50 -18.98 11.52
C ILE A 195 -1.70 -19.43 12.75
N ARG A 196 -2.31 -20.17 13.68
CA ARG A 196 -1.66 -20.67 14.91
C ARG A 196 -0.73 -21.87 14.68
N SER A 197 -0.85 -22.56 13.55
CA SER A 197 0.01 -23.70 13.22
C SER A 197 1.37 -23.32 12.62
N GLU A 198 1.54 -22.06 12.20
CA GLU A 198 2.75 -21.58 11.55
C GLU A 198 3.55 -20.65 12.48
N ILE A 199 4.81 -20.95 12.74
CA ILE A 199 5.70 -20.15 13.63
C ILE A 199 5.76 -18.67 13.23
N ALA A 200 5.67 -18.38 11.92
CA ALA A 200 5.75 -17.00 11.43
C ALA A 200 4.50 -16.15 11.76
N THR A 201 3.36 -16.79 12.05
CA THR A 201 2.06 -16.12 12.23
C THR A 201 1.35 -16.46 13.54
N GLU A 202 1.84 -17.44 14.31
CA GLU A 202 1.16 -17.93 15.53
C GLU A 202 0.90 -16.86 16.58
N ASP A 203 1.78 -15.87 16.68
CA ASP A 203 1.68 -14.79 17.65
C ASP A 203 0.88 -13.57 17.16
N ILE A 204 0.41 -13.56 15.89
CA ILE A 204 -0.35 -12.43 15.37
C ILE A 204 -1.69 -12.35 16.11
N PRO A 205 -2.02 -11.19 16.73
CA PRO A 205 -3.30 -10.98 17.38
C PRO A 205 -4.46 -11.10 16.39
N VAL A 206 -5.52 -11.78 16.79
CA VAL A 206 -6.73 -11.95 15.98
C VAL A 206 -7.96 -11.52 16.77
N MET A 207 -8.77 -10.65 16.18
CA MET A 207 -10.12 -10.33 16.66
C MET A 207 -11.14 -10.89 15.67
N PHE A 208 -12.14 -11.58 16.15
CA PHE A 208 -13.24 -12.01 15.31
C PHE A 208 -14.26 -10.91 15.08
N LEU A 209 -14.73 -10.82 13.84
CA LEU A 209 -15.95 -10.12 13.47
C LEU A 209 -17.03 -11.18 13.27
N THR A 210 -18.17 -11.06 13.94
CA THR A 210 -19.21 -12.08 13.86
C THR A 210 -20.60 -11.46 13.85
N SER A 211 -21.50 -12.01 13.05
CA SER A 211 -22.93 -11.68 13.08
C SER A 211 -23.65 -12.33 14.25
N LYS A 212 -23.06 -13.36 14.87
CA LYS A 212 -23.68 -14.14 15.93
C LYS A 212 -23.15 -13.79 17.31
N SER A 213 -24.08 -13.60 18.25
CA SER A 213 -23.83 -13.54 19.67
C SER A 213 -23.85 -14.92 20.35
N ASP A 214 -23.76 -16.01 19.56
CA ASP A 214 -23.94 -17.37 20.04
C ASP A 214 -22.74 -17.86 20.87
N LYS A 215 -23.02 -18.23 22.11
CA LYS A 215 -22.01 -18.73 23.05
C LYS A 215 -21.31 -20.02 22.59
N ASP A 216 -21.99 -20.86 21.82
CA ASP A 216 -21.42 -22.14 21.37
C ASP A 216 -20.34 -21.94 20.31
N SER A 217 -20.53 -21.00 19.38
CA SER A 217 -19.52 -20.59 18.41
C SER A 217 -18.29 -19.98 19.07
N VAL A 218 -18.51 -19.17 20.10
CA VAL A 218 -17.43 -18.55 20.90
C VAL A 218 -16.64 -19.61 21.67
N MET A 219 -17.30 -20.60 22.25
CA MET A 219 -16.63 -21.66 23.03
C MET A 219 -15.69 -22.54 22.18
N GLN A 220 -16.02 -22.80 20.92
CA GLN A 220 -15.20 -23.63 20.04
C GLN A 220 -13.85 -22.98 19.69
N VAL A 221 -13.76 -21.67 19.69
CA VAL A 221 -12.53 -20.94 19.34
C VAL A 221 -11.79 -20.33 20.52
N LEU A 222 -12.33 -20.43 21.74
CA LEU A 222 -11.63 -19.97 22.96
C LEU A 222 -10.26 -20.68 23.14
N ALA A 223 -10.15 -21.94 22.73
CA ALA A 223 -8.89 -22.68 22.76
C ALA A 223 -7.80 -22.08 21.87
N LEU A 224 -8.19 -21.36 20.80
CA LEU A 224 -7.29 -20.71 19.85
C LEU A 224 -6.88 -19.29 20.30
N LYS A 225 -7.35 -18.85 21.46
CA LYS A 225 -7.00 -17.59 22.13
C LYS A 225 -7.11 -16.36 21.21
N PRO A 226 -8.28 -16.06 20.63
CA PRO A 226 -8.47 -14.77 19.97
C PRO A 226 -8.42 -13.65 21.03
N GLU A 227 -7.98 -12.46 20.62
CA GLU A 227 -7.91 -11.30 21.50
C GLU A 227 -9.30 -10.79 21.88
N LYS A 228 -10.23 -10.82 20.93
CA LYS A 228 -11.60 -10.29 21.14
C LYS A 228 -12.59 -10.82 20.11
N TYR A 229 -13.87 -10.69 20.45
CA TYR A 229 -15.01 -10.88 19.55
C TYR A 229 -15.74 -9.55 19.39
N LEU A 230 -15.92 -9.08 18.18
CA LEU A 230 -16.66 -7.88 17.84
C LEU A 230 -17.89 -8.29 17.03
N LEU A 231 -19.05 -7.81 17.44
CA LEU A 231 -20.29 -8.07 16.68
C LEU A 231 -20.35 -7.17 15.47
N LYS A 232 -20.68 -7.73 14.30
CA LYS A 232 -20.91 -6.95 13.07
C LYS A 232 -22.08 -5.95 13.20
N THR A 233 -22.95 -6.16 14.18
CA THR A 233 -24.09 -5.26 14.51
C THR A 233 -23.72 -4.10 15.43
N MET A 234 -22.49 -4.06 15.97
CA MET A 234 -22.03 -2.92 16.76
C MET A 234 -21.87 -1.68 15.89
N PRO A 235 -22.05 -0.47 16.46
CA PRO A 235 -21.72 0.76 15.76
C PRO A 235 -20.25 0.76 15.30
N PRO A 236 -19.95 1.26 14.10
CA PRO A 236 -18.57 1.29 13.60
C PRO A 236 -17.57 2.00 14.52
N GLU A 237 -18.02 3.02 15.24
CA GLU A 237 -17.21 3.76 16.23
C GLU A 237 -16.76 2.88 17.40
N ASP A 238 -17.58 1.92 17.79
CA ASP A 238 -17.24 0.96 18.86
C ASP A 238 -16.15 -0.01 18.39
N TRP A 239 -16.13 -0.40 17.10
CA TRP A 239 -15.02 -1.20 16.55
C TRP A 239 -13.72 -0.44 16.63
N LEU A 240 -13.71 0.82 16.16
CA LEU A 240 -12.53 1.67 16.21
C LEU A 240 -12.02 1.86 17.64
N SER A 241 -12.93 2.12 18.59
CA SER A 241 -12.60 2.25 20.00
C SER A 241 -11.96 0.97 20.57
N ASN A 242 -12.51 -0.21 20.23
CA ASN A 242 -11.97 -1.50 20.67
C ASN A 242 -10.56 -1.78 20.10
N ILE A 243 -10.32 -1.41 18.84
CA ILE A 243 -9.02 -1.58 18.18
C ILE A 243 -8.00 -0.62 18.79
N ARG A 244 -8.37 0.64 19.03
CA ARG A 244 -7.50 1.62 19.72
C ARG A 244 -7.10 1.13 21.11
N ALA A 245 -8.06 0.73 21.92
CA ALA A 245 -7.83 0.21 23.28
C ALA A 245 -6.90 -1.02 23.28
N PHE A 246 -7.02 -1.88 22.27
CA PHE A 246 -6.12 -3.02 22.09
C PHE A 246 -4.68 -2.56 21.86
N PHE A 247 -4.43 -1.67 20.91
CA PHE A 247 -3.08 -1.21 20.63
C PHE A 247 -2.48 -0.38 21.76
N GLU A 248 -3.30 0.34 22.52
CA GLU A 248 -2.85 1.07 23.72
C GLU A 248 -2.43 0.12 24.85
N SER A 249 -3.12 -1.02 25.02
CA SER A 249 -2.78 -2.02 26.05
C SER A 249 -1.50 -2.81 25.78
N LYS A 250 -1.02 -2.81 24.53
CA LYS A 250 0.18 -3.53 24.08
C LYS A 250 1.44 -2.63 23.99
N ARG A 251 1.32 -1.35 24.38
CA ARG A 251 2.45 -0.43 24.53
C ARG A 251 3.11 -0.66 25.88
#